data_6b81d3e4dfbe5bd64d6adfe84c9b3194
#
_entry.id   6b81d3e4dfbe5bd64d6adfe84c9b3194
#
_cell.length_a   1.000
_cell.length_b   1.000
_cell.length_c   1.000
_cell.angle_alpha   90.00
_cell.angle_beta   90.00
_cell.angle_gamma   90.00
#
_symmetry.space_group_name_H-M   'P 1'
#
loop_
_entity.id
_entity.type
_entity.pdbx_description
1 polymer ?
#
loop_
_entity_poly.entity_id
_entity_poly.type
_entity_poly.pdbx_seq_one_letter_code
_entity_poly.pdbx_strand_id
1 'polypeptide(L)'
;MKLSQMAAEAAANYEYDIIMAKVNGKLTEISDREIQDEKVEFITVGDSIGNETYKRSVLLLMLNAIHKIDKEKKIKKVSVEFSLSKGLYCEIKGDFTITEEFLAEVKRVMLEDVKANIPIKKAGMKTSEAIKLFEEHGMSDKTRLFKYRISSYVNVYNIEDYSD
;
A
#
# COMPACT_ATOMS: atom_id res chain seq x y z
N MET A 1 2.43 -26.29 5.46
CA MET A 1 2.88 -25.66 4.19
C MET A 1 2.70 -24.15 4.32
N LYS A 2 3.59 -23.34 3.72
CA LYS A 2 3.48 -21.87 3.78
C LYS A 2 2.31 -21.36 2.94
N LEU A 3 1.60 -20.32 3.41
CA LEU A 3 0.48 -19.73 2.67
C LEU A 3 0.91 -19.20 1.29
N SER A 4 2.12 -18.64 1.19
CA SER A 4 2.70 -18.18 -0.08
C SER A 4 2.89 -19.32 -1.08
N GLN A 5 3.35 -20.49 -0.62
CA GLN A 5 3.50 -21.67 -1.46
C GLN A 5 2.14 -22.22 -1.92
N MET A 6 1.16 -22.29 -1.00
CA MET A 6 -0.21 -22.69 -1.34
C MET A 6 -0.82 -21.78 -2.40
N ALA A 7 -0.62 -20.46 -2.29
CA ALA A 7 -1.12 -19.51 -3.27
C ALA A 7 -0.44 -19.70 -4.64
N ALA A 8 0.87 -19.91 -4.67
CA ALA A 8 1.61 -20.16 -5.91
C ALA A 8 1.17 -21.44 -6.61
N GLU A 9 0.95 -22.54 -5.86
CA GLU A 9 0.45 -23.80 -6.42
C GLU A 9 -0.99 -23.70 -6.92
N ALA A 10 -1.83 -22.93 -6.23
CA ALA A 10 -3.21 -22.72 -6.60
C ALA A 10 -3.40 -21.75 -7.78
N ALA A 11 -2.43 -20.89 -8.08
CA ALA A 11 -2.55 -19.79 -9.04
C ALA A 11 -3.04 -20.23 -10.43
N ALA A 12 -2.61 -21.41 -10.91
CA ALA A 12 -3.03 -21.96 -12.20
C ALA A 12 -4.53 -22.28 -12.29
N ASN A 13 -5.24 -22.37 -11.16
CA ASN A 13 -6.67 -22.67 -11.09
C ASN A 13 -7.54 -21.40 -11.05
N TYR A 14 -6.94 -20.20 -11.06
CA TYR A 14 -7.64 -18.93 -10.99
C TYR A 14 -7.41 -18.11 -12.26
N GLU A 15 -8.46 -17.42 -12.71
CA GLU A 15 -8.39 -16.53 -13.88
C GLU A 15 -7.59 -15.24 -13.56
N TYR A 16 -7.62 -14.81 -12.30
CA TYR A 16 -6.99 -13.60 -11.83
C TYR A 16 -5.94 -13.89 -10.76
N ASP A 17 -4.96 -12.99 -10.61
CA ASP A 17 -3.90 -13.13 -9.61
C ASP A 17 -4.45 -13.18 -8.18
N ILE A 18 -3.96 -14.15 -7.42
CA ILE A 18 -4.24 -14.30 -5.99
C ILE A 18 -3.43 -13.25 -5.23
N ILE A 19 -4.10 -12.43 -4.42
CA ILE A 19 -3.45 -11.36 -3.65
C ILE A 19 -3.69 -11.44 -2.15
N MET A 20 -4.71 -12.15 -1.72
CA MET A 20 -5.05 -12.37 -0.31
C MET A 20 -5.62 -13.76 -0.09
N ALA A 21 -5.83 -14.12 1.18
CA ALA A 21 -6.57 -15.30 1.56
C ALA A 21 -7.52 -15.00 2.73
N LYS A 22 -8.55 -15.84 2.88
CA LYS A 22 -9.26 -16.02 4.15
C LYS A 22 -8.76 -17.29 4.80
N VAL A 23 -8.16 -17.16 5.97
CA VAL A 23 -7.71 -18.28 6.78
C VAL A 23 -8.67 -18.42 7.96
N ASN A 24 -9.43 -19.51 8.00
CA ASN A 24 -10.55 -19.71 8.92
C ASN A 24 -11.53 -18.51 8.95
N GLY A 25 -11.85 -17.96 7.76
CA GLY A 25 -12.74 -16.82 7.59
C GLY A 25 -12.11 -15.43 7.86
N LYS A 26 -10.88 -15.37 8.37
CA LYS A 26 -10.17 -14.11 8.63
C LYS A 26 -9.31 -13.70 7.45
N LEU A 27 -9.48 -12.46 6.98
CA LEU A 27 -8.64 -11.87 5.93
C LEU A 27 -7.17 -11.87 6.35
N THR A 28 -6.33 -12.41 5.49
CA THR A 28 -4.90 -12.62 5.74
C THR A 28 -4.11 -12.28 4.47
N GLU A 29 -3.03 -11.56 4.63
CA GLU A 29 -2.08 -11.26 3.56
C GLU A 29 -1.32 -12.54 3.17
N ILE A 30 -1.00 -12.69 1.89
CA ILE A 30 -0.15 -13.79 1.43
C ILE A 30 1.25 -13.59 2.02
N SER A 31 1.68 -14.55 2.82
CA SER A 31 2.95 -14.51 3.57
C SER A 31 3.54 -15.90 3.76
N ASP A 32 4.73 -15.95 4.32
CA ASP A 32 5.43 -17.19 4.67
C ASP A 32 4.92 -17.83 5.98
N ARG A 33 3.74 -17.42 6.44
CA ARG A 33 3.06 -18.06 7.57
C ARG A 33 2.78 -19.54 7.25
N GLU A 34 3.06 -20.43 8.18
CA GLU A 34 2.69 -21.84 8.08
C GLU A 34 1.20 -22.05 8.30
N ILE A 35 0.60 -22.85 7.45
CA ILE A 35 -0.77 -23.32 7.51
C ILE A 35 -0.74 -24.83 7.81
N GLN A 36 -1.47 -25.25 8.83
CA GLN A 36 -1.58 -26.67 9.22
C GLN A 36 -2.98 -27.20 8.85
N ASP A 37 -3.96 -27.08 9.76
CA ASP A 37 -5.33 -27.60 9.57
C ASP A 37 -6.36 -26.47 9.32
N GLU A 38 -5.90 -25.30 8.89
CA GLU A 38 -6.74 -24.13 8.68
C GLU A 38 -7.40 -24.18 7.30
N LYS A 39 -8.68 -23.81 7.24
CA LYS A 39 -9.39 -23.64 5.99
C LYS A 39 -8.88 -22.39 5.29
N VAL A 40 -8.40 -22.53 4.05
CA VAL A 40 -7.90 -21.44 3.22
C VAL A 40 -8.81 -21.23 2.02
N GLU A 41 -9.24 -19.98 1.82
CA GLU A 41 -9.96 -19.54 0.62
C GLU A 41 -9.16 -18.37 0.02
N PHE A 42 -8.73 -18.50 -1.24
CA PHE A 42 -7.97 -17.44 -1.90
C PHE A 42 -8.88 -16.35 -2.43
N ILE A 43 -8.36 -15.13 -2.42
CA ILE A 43 -9.00 -13.91 -2.91
C ILE A 43 -8.13 -13.35 -4.03
N THR A 44 -8.74 -13.09 -5.18
CA THR A 44 -8.09 -12.57 -6.37
C THR A 44 -8.35 -11.09 -6.57
N VAL A 45 -7.66 -10.46 -7.52
CA VAL A 45 -7.96 -9.08 -7.94
C VAL A 45 -9.35 -8.95 -8.60
N GLY A 46 -9.96 -10.03 -9.05
CA GLY A 46 -11.33 -10.06 -9.56
C GLY A 46 -12.39 -9.91 -8.47
N ASP A 47 -12.06 -10.24 -7.22
CA ASP A 47 -12.96 -10.09 -6.08
C ASP A 47 -12.96 -8.63 -5.58
N SER A 48 -14.11 -8.15 -5.09
CA SER A 48 -14.26 -6.76 -4.61
C SER A 48 -13.20 -6.38 -3.57
N ILE A 49 -13.00 -7.22 -2.54
CA ILE A 49 -12.01 -6.99 -1.48
C ILE A 49 -10.59 -7.04 -2.04
N GLY A 50 -10.33 -7.97 -2.96
CA GLY A 50 -9.04 -8.09 -3.64
C GLY A 50 -8.74 -6.86 -4.48
N ASN A 51 -9.69 -6.40 -5.28
CA ASN A 51 -9.55 -5.20 -6.08
C ASN A 51 -9.25 -3.95 -5.24
N GLU A 52 -9.95 -3.77 -4.11
CA GLU A 52 -9.69 -2.67 -3.18
C GLU A 52 -8.27 -2.76 -2.57
N THR A 53 -7.82 -3.96 -2.23
CA THR A 53 -6.46 -4.17 -1.72
C THR A 53 -5.40 -3.86 -2.77
N TYR A 54 -5.62 -4.31 -4.02
CA TYR A 54 -4.76 -3.99 -5.15
C TYR A 54 -4.64 -2.48 -5.38
N LYS A 55 -5.78 -1.76 -5.40
CA LYS A 55 -5.79 -0.29 -5.54
C LYS A 55 -4.98 0.42 -4.46
N ARG A 56 -5.10 -0.02 -3.19
CA ARG A 56 -4.31 0.55 -2.08
C ARG A 56 -2.81 0.33 -2.28
N SER A 57 -2.41 -0.84 -2.76
CA SER A 57 -1.01 -1.14 -3.06
C SER A 57 -0.47 -0.26 -4.19
N VAL A 58 -1.27 -0.04 -5.25
CA VAL A 58 -0.89 0.86 -6.35
C VAL A 58 -0.78 2.30 -5.87
N LEU A 59 -1.67 2.75 -4.98
CA LEU A 59 -1.58 4.09 -4.39
C LEU A 59 -0.30 4.26 -3.56
N LEU A 60 0.04 3.29 -2.72
CA LEU A 60 1.28 3.33 -1.94
C LEU A 60 2.51 3.38 -2.85
N LEU A 61 2.52 2.60 -3.92
CA LEU A 61 3.56 2.61 -4.93
C LEU A 61 3.69 3.98 -5.62
N MET A 62 2.56 4.62 -5.94
CA MET A 62 2.55 5.98 -6.51
C MET A 62 3.11 7.01 -5.53
N LEU A 63 2.74 6.95 -4.25
CA LEU A 63 3.24 7.85 -3.22
C LEU A 63 4.75 7.68 -3.03
N ASN A 64 5.26 6.44 -3.03
CA ASN A 64 6.69 6.16 -3.01
C ASN A 64 7.41 6.74 -4.24
N ALA A 65 6.86 6.56 -5.43
CA ALA A 65 7.45 7.10 -6.66
C ALA A 65 7.51 8.64 -6.63
N ILE A 66 6.45 9.30 -6.17
CA ILE A 66 6.42 10.75 -5.98
C ILE A 66 7.49 11.19 -4.97
N HIS A 67 7.61 10.48 -3.85
CA HIS A 67 8.63 10.76 -2.83
C HIS A 67 10.06 10.63 -3.40
N LYS A 68 10.33 9.62 -4.21
CA LYS A 68 11.63 9.43 -4.87
C LYS A 68 11.98 10.56 -5.85
N ILE A 69 10.98 11.10 -6.55
CA ILE A 69 11.16 12.14 -7.56
C ILE A 69 11.32 13.52 -6.92
N ASP A 70 10.59 13.80 -5.84
CA ASP A 70 10.57 15.10 -5.15
C ASP A 70 11.80 15.30 -4.25
N LYS A 71 13.00 15.26 -4.84
CA LYS A 71 14.27 15.46 -4.12
C LYS A 71 14.39 16.83 -3.45
N GLU A 72 13.72 17.83 -4.02
CA GLU A 72 13.74 19.21 -3.50
C GLU A 72 12.66 19.46 -2.43
N LYS A 73 11.86 18.45 -2.09
CA LYS A 73 10.77 18.52 -1.10
C LYS A 73 9.79 19.67 -1.35
N LYS A 74 9.48 19.91 -2.62
CA LYS A 74 8.49 20.91 -3.05
C LYS A 74 7.05 20.47 -2.83
N ILE A 75 6.82 19.15 -2.80
CA ILE A 75 5.50 18.57 -2.57
C ILE A 75 5.27 18.44 -1.06
N LYS A 76 4.30 19.18 -0.56
CA LYS A 76 3.95 19.19 0.87
C LYS A 76 2.94 18.12 1.24
N LYS A 77 2.07 17.76 0.29
CA LYS A 77 1.00 16.78 0.51
C LYS A 77 0.51 16.18 -0.80
N VAL A 78 0.28 14.87 -0.77
CA VAL A 78 -0.50 14.16 -1.78
C VAL A 78 -1.73 13.57 -1.09
N SER A 79 -2.93 13.93 -1.56
CA SER A 79 -4.19 13.42 -1.01
C SER A 79 -4.93 12.62 -2.05
N VAL A 80 -5.49 11.49 -1.65
CA VAL A 80 -6.48 10.75 -2.44
C VAL A 80 -7.85 11.12 -1.90
N GLU A 81 -8.63 11.88 -2.68
CA GLU A 81 -9.84 12.53 -2.18
C GLU A 81 -11.09 11.65 -2.40
N PHE A 82 -11.39 11.30 -3.64
CA PHE A 82 -12.62 10.55 -3.96
C PHE A 82 -12.49 9.75 -5.25
N SER A 83 -13.40 8.79 -5.42
CA SER A 83 -13.53 8.05 -6.68
C SER A 83 -14.27 8.88 -7.70
N LEU A 84 -13.71 8.99 -8.90
CA LEU A 84 -14.35 9.61 -10.07
C LEU A 84 -14.46 8.55 -11.16
N SER A 85 -15.67 8.02 -11.35
CA SER A 85 -15.92 6.91 -12.28
C SER A 85 -15.01 5.68 -11.96
N LYS A 86 -14.11 5.29 -12.86
CA LYS A 86 -13.16 4.17 -12.67
C LYS A 86 -11.81 4.62 -12.13
N GLY A 87 -11.60 5.92 -11.89
CA GLY A 87 -10.36 6.50 -11.39
C GLY A 87 -10.48 7.04 -9.97
N LEU A 88 -9.35 7.52 -9.46
CA LEU A 88 -9.25 8.21 -8.17
C LEU A 88 -8.77 9.64 -8.44
N TYR A 89 -9.45 10.61 -7.84
CA TYR A 89 -8.99 11.99 -7.85
C TYR A 89 -7.92 12.15 -6.77
N CYS A 90 -6.72 12.58 -7.20
CA CYS A 90 -5.60 12.87 -6.31
C CYS A 90 -5.23 14.34 -6.40
N GLU A 91 -5.01 14.98 -5.27
CA GLU A 91 -4.57 16.36 -5.16
C GLU A 91 -3.12 16.41 -4.66
N ILE A 92 -2.26 17.17 -5.36
CA ILE A 92 -0.89 17.44 -4.94
C ILE A 92 -0.78 18.90 -4.53
N LYS A 93 -0.35 19.16 -3.29
CA LYS A 93 -0.15 20.50 -2.72
C LYS A 93 1.33 20.75 -2.49
N GLY A 94 1.80 21.95 -2.83
CA GLY A 94 3.18 22.40 -2.60
C GLY A 94 3.57 23.52 -3.56
N ASP A 95 4.84 23.88 -3.56
CA ASP A 95 5.43 24.83 -4.51
C ASP A 95 5.81 24.08 -5.80
N PHE A 96 4.77 23.50 -6.45
CA PHE A 96 4.95 22.56 -7.52
C PHE A 96 3.76 22.62 -8.50
N THR A 97 4.05 22.52 -9.79
CA THR A 97 3.05 22.42 -10.84
C THR A 97 3.13 21.02 -11.47
N ILE A 98 2.00 20.34 -11.54
CA ILE A 98 1.90 19.03 -12.20
C ILE A 98 2.07 19.24 -13.70
N THR A 99 3.06 18.58 -14.30
CA THR A 99 3.32 18.57 -15.74
C THR A 99 3.18 17.16 -16.29
N GLU A 100 3.07 17.04 -17.61
CA GLU A 100 3.03 15.73 -18.29
C GLU A 100 4.34 14.96 -18.08
N GLU A 101 5.47 15.65 -18.07
CA GLU A 101 6.79 15.07 -17.80
C GLU A 101 6.87 14.49 -16.39
N PHE A 102 6.34 15.20 -15.39
CA PHE A 102 6.27 14.69 -14.04
C PHE A 102 5.42 13.42 -13.94
N LEU A 103 4.25 13.40 -14.57
CA LEU A 103 3.38 12.23 -14.59
C LEU A 103 4.03 11.04 -15.31
N ALA A 104 4.74 11.29 -16.41
CA ALA A 104 5.50 10.28 -17.14
C ALA A 104 6.62 9.69 -16.26
N GLU A 105 7.31 10.54 -15.50
CA GLU A 105 8.37 10.13 -14.59
C GLU A 105 7.84 9.31 -13.40
N VAL A 106 6.72 9.72 -12.79
CA VAL A 106 6.04 8.93 -11.76
C VAL A 106 5.71 7.53 -12.29
N LYS A 107 5.09 7.46 -13.47
CA LYS A 107 4.76 6.17 -14.11
C LYS A 107 6.02 5.33 -14.38
N ARG A 108 7.10 5.93 -14.84
CA ARG A 108 8.37 5.24 -15.11
C ARG A 108 8.92 4.61 -13.84
N VAL A 109 9.00 5.38 -12.75
CA VAL A 109 9.50 4.91 -11.45
C VAL A 109 8.62 3.78 -10.90
N MET A 110 7.30 3.94 -10.95
CA MET A 110 6.38 2.87 -10.54
C MET A 110 6.61 1.57 -11.30
N LEU A 111 6.80 1.63 -12.62
CA LEU A 111 7.05 0.45 -13.45
C LEU A 111 8.42 -0.19 -13.14
N GLU A 112 9.43 0.60 -12.82
CA GLU A 112 10.75 0.12 -12.38
C GLU A 112 10.65 -0.60 -11.05
N ASP A 113 9.94 -0.02 -10.07
CA ASP A 113 9.70 -0.63 -8.75
C ASP A 113 8.97 -1.98 -8.88
N VAL A 114 7.97 -2.06 -9.77
CA VAL A 114 7.27 -3.32 -10.07
C VAL A 114 8.22 -4.35 -10.68
N LYS A 115 9.01 -3.97 -11.68
CA LYS A 115 10.00 -4.88 -12.31
C LYS A 115 11.05 -5.36 -11.32
N ALA A 116 11.48 -4.50 -10.41
CA ALA A 116 12.42 -4.84 -9.35
C ALA A 116 11.79 -5.67 -8.23
N ASN A 117 10.47 -5.87 -8.27
CA ASN A 117 9.68 -6.58 -7.24
C ASN A 117 9.97 -6.05 -5.83
N ILE A 118 9.95 -4.71 -5.68
CA ILE A 118 10.24 -4.08 -4.40
C ILE A 118 9.19 -4.48 -3.36
N PRO A 119 9.60 -5.00 -2.20
CA PRO A 119 8.65 -5.51 -1.22
C PRO A 119 7.93 -4.38 -0.48
N ILE A 120 6.61 -4.52 -0.34
CA ILE A 120 5.81 -3.74 0.60
C ILE A 120 5.84 -4.48 1.94
N LYS A 121 6.39 -3.84 2.97
CA LYS A 121 6.54 -4.43 4.31
C LYS A 121 5.51 -3.83 5.26
N LYS A 122 4.86 -4.68 6.03
CA LYS A 122 3.95 -4.29 7.10
C LYS A 122 4.67 -4.35 8.44
N ALA A 123 4.61 -3.27 9.20
CA ALA A 123 5.12 -3.19 10.56
C ALA A 123 3.98 -2.83 11.52
N GLY A 124 3.73 -3.69 12.52
CA GLY A 124 2.88 -3.35 13.64
C GLY A 124 3.67 -2.53 14.66
N MET A 125 3.18 -1.35 15.03
CA MET A 125 3.84 -0.50 16.02
C MET A 125 2.83 0.16 16.95
N LYS A 126 3.29 0.67 18.09
CA LYS A 126 2.43 1.46 18.99
C LYS A 126 2.00 2.75 18.30
N THR A 127 0.76 3.16 18.53
CA THR A 127 0.22 4.41 17.97
C THR A 127 1.10 5.62 18.30
N SER A 128 1.70 5.65 19.49
CA SER A 128 2.63 6.72 19.89
C SER A 128 3.94 6.73 19.09
N GLU A 129 4.42 5.57 18.66
CA GLU A 129 5.60 5.43 17.80
C GLU A 129 5.28 5.85 16.35
N ALA A 130 4.11 5.44 15.85
CA ALA A 130 3.63 5.86 14.54
C ALA A 130 3.44 7.38 14.44
N ILE A 131 2.92 8.02 15.49
CA ILE A 131 2.80 9.49 15.55
C ILE A 131 4.17 10.15 15.39
N LYS A 132 5.19 9.70 16.13
CA LYS A 132 6.56 10.24 16.02
C LYS A 132 7.14 10.05 14.62
N LEU A 133 6.97 8.85 14.05
CA LEU A 133 7.41 8.55 12.69
C LEU A 133 6.80 9.51 11.67
N PHE A 134 5.49 9.75 11.75
CA PHE A 134 4.80 10.67 10.84
C PHE A 134 5.14 12.15 11.09
N GLU A 135 5.46 12.53 12.34
CA GLU A 135 5.99 13.86 12.65
C GLU A 135 7.37 14.09 12.03
N GLU A 136 8.27 13.11 12.14
CA GLU A 136 9.61 13.15 11.53
C GLU A 136 9.56 13.24 10.00
N HIS A 137 8.56 12.59 9.38
CA HIS A 137 8.34 12.67 7.94
C HIS A 137 7.48 13.86 7.49
N GLY A 138 7.09 14.76 8.40
CA GLY A 138 6.30 15.96 8.09
C GLY A 138 4.84 15.68 7.70
N MET A 139 4.30 14.50 8.00
CA MET A 139 2.94 14.07 7.67
C MET A 139 1.92 14.54 8.72
N SER A 140 1.71 15.84 8.82
CA SER A 140 0.90 16.48 9.88
C SER A 140 -0.57 16.03 9.93
N ASP A 141 -1.16 15.70 8.80
CA ASP A 141 -2.53 15.18 8.72
C ASP A 141 -2.65 13.76 9.30
N LYS A 142 -1.67 12.88 9.05
CA LYS A 142 -1.63 11.56 9.70
C LYS A 142 -1.43 11.71 11.20
N THR A 143 -0.48 12.53 11.63
CA THR A 143 -0.27 12.83 13.04
C THR A 143 -1.56 13.30 13.72
N ARG A 144 -2.31 14.21 13.08
CA ARG A 144 -3.59 14.69 13.61
C ARG A 144 -4.64 13.60 13.68
N LEU A 145 -4.76 12.76 12.65
CA LEU A 145 -5.71 11.64 12.62
C LEU A 145 -5.43 10.63 13.73
N PHE A 146 -4.16 10.33 13.97
CA PHE A 146 -3.75 9.35 14.98
C PHE A 146 -3.96 9.83 16.42
N LYS A 147 -3.98 11.14 16.68
CA LYS A 147 -4.31 11.71 18.00
C LYS A 147 -5.72 11.34 18.49
N TYR A 148 -6.65 11.09 17.57
CA TYR A 148 -8.03 10.72 17.91
C TYR A 148 -8.27 9.21 17.84
N ARG A 149 -7.25 8.41 17.55
CA ARG A 149 -7.39 6.97 17.41
C ARG A 149 -7.29 6.28 18.77
N ILE A 150 -8.31 5.46 19.12
CA ILE A 150 -8.38 4.74 20.39
C ILE A 150 -7.46 3.51 20.39
N SER A 151 -7.07 3.00 19.23
CA SER A 151 -6.23 1.81 19.09
C SER A 151 -4.81 2.06 19.62
N SER A 152 -4.32 1.19 20.50
CA SER A 152 -2.97 1.25 21.04
C SER A 152 -1.90 0.82 20.01
N TYR A 153 -2.30 0.09 18.97
CA TYR A 153 -1.45 -0.43 17.90
C TYR A 153 -2.01 -0.13 16.53
N VAL A 154 -1.13 0.12 15.58
CA VAL A 154 -1.44 0.38 14.19
C VAL A 154 -0.49 -0.39 13.29
N ASN A 155 -0.93 -0.68 12.08
CA ASN A 155 -0.07 -1.20 11.02
C ASN A 155 0.37 -0.03 10.15
N VAL A 156 1.68 0.06 9.93
CA VAL A 156 2.32 0.98 9.00
C VAL A 156 2.89 0.15 7.85
N TYR A 157 2.64 0.57 6.65
CA TYR A 157 3.20 -0.07 5.46
C TYR A 157 4.40 0.73 4.97
N ASN A 158 5.48 0.03 4.69
CA ASN A 158 6.73 0.61 4.25
C ASN A 158 7.10 0.06 2.88
N ILE A 159 7.54 0.93 2.01
CA ILE A 159 8.13 0.61 0.73
C ILE A 159 9.41 1.44 0.60
N GLU A 160 10.57 0.77 0.62
CA GLU A 160 11.87 1.43 0.75
C GLU A 160 11.91 2.43 1.92
N ASP A 161 12.17 3.71 1.65
CA ASP A 161 12.24 4.78 2.66
C ASP A 161 10.90 5.49 2.90
N TYR A 162 9.84 5.11 2.17
CA TYR A 162 8.51 5.69 2.32
C TYR A 162 7.64 4.86 3.26
N SER A 163 6.94 5.52 4.19
CA SER A 163 6.03 4.91 5.18
C SER A 163 4.63 5.51 5.10
N ASP A 164 3.59 4.64 5.15
CA ASP A 164 2.18 5.02 5.12
C ASP A 164 1.32 4.27 6.15
#